data_eabe5d0335fd4f7ca0ab4708c5fbc1d1
#
_entry.id   eabe5d0335fd4f7ca0ab4708c5fbc1d1
#
_cell.length_a   1.000
_cell.length_b   1.000
_cell.length_c   1.000
_cell.angle_alpha   90.00
_cell.angle_beta   90.00
_cell.angle_gamma   90.00
#
_symmetry.space_group_name_H-M   'P 1'
#
loop_
_entity.id
_entity.type
_entity.pdbx_description
1 polymer ?
#
loop_
_entity_poly.entity_id
_entity_poly.type
_entity_poly.pdbx_seq_one_letter_code
_entity_poly.pdbx_strand_id
1 'polypeptide(L)'
;MTKPRLVSCAALLASILAAPAFAEDLTGTLQKIKETGSIALGYRETSMPFSYIDDNQNPIGFALDICYKIVDEVKATLKLDRLEVKLIPVTSASRIPLIGNGTIDLECASTTNNLEREKLVAFSASYFLTANRFVAKTSSGIKTIDDLKGKAVASTAGTSNMKELIETNISRNLGMTILTSKDTAEGFLLVETGRAEAYVMDDILLAGIVASSKTPSAYVISTEEFAVPEPYGIMLRRDDPAFKAAVDRATAKLYPSPEMATLYAKWFTSPIPPKGINFNFPMTSVMQKAFAHPNDSGDPKAY
;
A
#
# COMPACT_ATOMS: atom_id res chain seq x y z
N MET A 1 4.62 -24.33 -90.51
CA MET A 1 5.15 -25.24 -89.44
C MET A 1 5.47 -24.35 -88.23
N THR A 2 4.54 -24.20 -87.30
CA THR A 2 4.65 -23.32 -86.11
C THR A 2 4.58 -24.26 -84.89
N LYS A 3 5.67 -24.24 -84.08
CA LYS A 3 5.79 -25.00 -82.81
C LYS A 3 5.10 -24.24 -81.67
N PRO A 4 4.36 -24.88 -80.80
CA PRO A 4 3.83 -24.25 -79.60
C PRO A 4 4.87 -24.18 -78.48
N ARG A 5 4.96 -23.01 -77.79
CA ARG A 5 5.72 -22.80 -76.54
C ARG A 5 4.90 -23.24 -75.36
N LEU A 6 5.39 -24.22 -74.61
CA LEU A 6 4.91 -24.56 -73.28
C LEU A 6 5.37 -23.46 -72.28
N VAL A 7 4.43 -22.87 -71.58
CA VAL A 7 4.66 -21.99 -70.43
C VAL A 7 4.48 -22.84 -69.16
N SER A 8 5.59 -23.12 -68.46
CA SER A 8 5.55 -23.79 -67.15
C SER A 8 5.26 -22.75 -66.07
N CYS A 9 4.07 -22.87 -65.46
CA CYS A 9 3.77 -22.15 -64.21
C CYS A 9 4.37 -22.90 -63.01
N ALA A 10 5.43 -22.35 -62.42
CA ALA A 10 5.98 -22.80 -61.13
C ALA A 10 5.16 -22.19 -60.02
N ALA A 11 4.34 -22.98 -59.33
CA ALA A 11 3.62 -22.57 -58.11
C ALA A 11 4.62 -22.63 -56.92
N LEU A 12 5.02 -21.41 -56.40
CA LEU A 12 5.74 -21.31 -55.13
C LEU A 12 4.74 -21.58 -53.98
N LEU A 13 4.86 -22.71 -53.34
CA LEU A 13 4.26 -22.95 -52.01
C LEU A 13 5.08 -22.21 -50.95
N ALA A 14 4.55 -21.11 -50.44
CA ALA A 14 5.07 -20.45 -49.26
C ALA A 14 4.64 -21.22 -48.01
N SER A 15 5.54 -22.03 -47.46
CA SER A 15 5.36 -22.68 -46.17
C SER A 15 5.47 -21.64 -45.08
N ILE A 16 4.34 -21.23 -44.48
CA ILE A 16 4.30 -20.40 -43.27
C ILE A 16 4.74 -21.30 -42.13
N LEU A 17 6.00 -21.18 -41.70
CA LEU A 17 6.51 -21.71 -40.45
C LEU A 17 5.85 -20.93 -39.30
N ALA A 18 4.77 -21.48 -38.74
CA ALA A 18 4.26 -21.00 -37.47
C ALA A 18 5.33 -21.34 -36.42
N ALA A 19 6.03 -20.31 -35.94
CA ALA A 19 6.90 -20.45 -34.77
C ALA A 19 6.03 -20.93 -33.60
N PRO A 20 6.45 -21.98 -32.84
CA PRO A 20 5.75 -22.38 -31.64
C PRO A 20 5.78 -21.17 -30.68
N ALA A 21 4.61 -20.64 -30.32
CA ALA A 21 4.50 -19.74 -29.19
C ALA A 21 4.88 -20.57 -27.97
N PHE A 22 6.11 -20.40 -27.49
CA PHE A 22 6.49 -20.90 -26.18
C PHE A 22 5.53 -20.25 -25.18
N ALA A 23 4.58 -21.01 -24.67
CA ALA A 23 3.89 -20.63 -23.45
C ALA A 23 4.99 -20.51 -22.39
N GLU A 24 5.30 -19.30 -22.00
CA GLU A 24 6.22 -19.03 -20.89
C GLU A 24 5.67 -19.83 -19.70
N ASP A 25 6.43 -20.80 -19.20
CA ASP A 25 6.01 -21.60 -18.06
C ASP A 25 5.76 -20.66 -16.90
N LEU A 26 4.52 -20.61 -16.43
CA LEU A 26 4.15 -19.78 -15.29
C LEU A 26 4.96 -20.24 -14.08
N THR A 27 5.52 -19.29 -13.36
CA THR A 27 6.31 -19.52 -12.15
C THR A 27 5.80 -18.70 -10.99
N GLY A 28 6.25 -19.00 -9.78
CA GLY A 28 5.99 -18.19 -8.60
C GLY A 28 4.51 -18.05 -8.25
N THR A 29 4.10 -16.86 -7.89
CA THR A 29 2.74 -16.55 -7.44
C THR A 29 1.68 -16.74 -8.53
N LEU A 30 1.99 -16.41 -9.79
CA LEU A 30 1.05 -16.63 -10.91
C LEU A 30 0.75 -18.11 -11.12
N GLN A 31 1.76 -19.00 -11.03
CA GLN A 31 1.56 -20.44 -11.10
C GLN A 31 0.68 -20.92 -9.94
N LYS A 32 1.02 -20.54 -8.69
CA LYS A 32 0.22 -20.86 -7.50
C LYS A 32 -1.25 -20.46 -7.68
N ILE A 33 -1.51 -19.22 -8.14
CA ILE A 33 -2.86 -18.70 -8.34
C ILE A 33 -3.60 -19.52 -9.40
N LYS A 34 -2.94 -19.85 -10.50
CA LYS A 34 -3.54 -20.69 -11.57
C LYS A 34 -3.91 -22.07 -11.09
N GLU A 35 -3.05 -22.71 -10.28
CA GLU A 35 -3.25 -24.05 -9.73
C GLU A 35 -4.34 -24.09 -8.66
N THR A 36 -4.39 -23.06 -7.79
CA THR A 36 -5.31 -23.04 -6.64
C THR A 36 -6.64 -22.34 -6.95
N GLY A 37 -6.71 -21.55 -8.03
CA GLY A 37 -7.87 -20.71 -8.34
C GLY A 37 -8.11 -19.58 -7.31
N SER A 38 -7.09 -19.25 -6.47
CA SER A 38 -7.24 -18.26 -5.40
C SER A 38 -6.02 -17.35 -5.25
N ILE A 39 -6.27 -16.10 -4.82
CA ILE A 39 -5.27 -15.10 -4.45
C ILE A 39 -5.52 -14.65 -3.01
N ALA A 40 -4.45 -14.51 -2.21
CA ALA A 40 -4.53 -14.11 -0.82
C ALA A 40 -4.10 -12.65 -0.64
N LEU A 41 -5.01 -11.80 -0.13
CA LEU A 41 -4.77 -10.39 0.17
C LEU A 41 -4.64 -10.20 1.68
N GLY A 42 -3.49 -9.71 2.14
CA GLY A 42 -3.29 -9.26 3.51
C GLY A 42 -3.92 -7.87 3.71
N TYR A 43 -4.76 -7.71 4.73
CA TYR A 43 -5.39 -6.45 5.06
C TYR A 43 -5.14 -6.04 6.51
N ARG A 44 -5.25 -4.73 6.80
CA ARG A 44 -5.17 -4.17 8.16
C ARG A 44 -6.56 -3.83 8.67
N GLU A 45 -6.76 -3.96 9.97
CA GLU A 45 -8.07 -3.73 10.59
C GLU A 45 -8.30 -2.29 11.06
N THR A 46 -7.20 -1.48 11.16
CA THR A 46 -7.25 -0.16 11.81
C THR A 46 -6.49 0.94 11.06
N SER A 47 -6.22 0.76 9.75
CA SER A 47 -5.46 1.71 8.93
C SER A 47 -6.37 2.51 7.97
N MET A 48 -7.37 3.21 8.52
CA MET A 48 -8.27 4.09 7.77
C MET A 48 -7.50 5.27 7.13
N PRO A 49 -7.74 5.64 5.86
CA PRO A 49 -8.75 5.11 4.94
C PRO A 49 -8.24 4.01 4.00
N PHE A 50 -7.04 3.44 4.21
CA PHE A 50 -6.38 2.52 3.27
C PHE A 50 -6.84 1.07 3.40
N SER A 51 -6.97 0.58 4.64
CA SER A 51 -7.37 -0.78 4.96
C SER A 51 -7.89 -0.82 6.41
N TYR A 52 -9.17 -1.08 6.56
CA TYR A 52 -9.82 -1.14 7.87
C TYR A 52 -11.12 -1.94 7.76
N ILE A 53 -11.75 -2.25 8.89
CA ILE A 53 -13.03 -2.96 8.92
C ILE A 53 -14.20 -1.99 9.11
N ASP A 54 -15.29 -2.21 8.37
CA ASP A 54 -16.56 -1.49 8.52
C ASP A 54 -17.41 -2.04 9.68
N ASP A 55 -18.58 -1.48 9.92
CA ASP A 55 -19.52 -1.93 10.96
C ASP A 55 -20.04 -3.36 10.74
N ASN A 56 -19.96 -3.89 9.52
CA ASN A 56 -20.33 -5.26 9.17
C ASN A 56 -19.14 -6.22 9.21
N GLN A 57 -18.01 -5.79 9.75
CA GLN A 57 -16.75 -6.55 9.81
C GLN A 57 -16.15 -6.87 8.42
N ASN A 58 -16.51 -6.12 7.38
CA ASN A 58 -15.92 -6.26 6.06
C ASN A 58 -14.64 -5.43 5.95
N PRO A 59 -13.54 -6.01 5.46
CA PRO A 59 -12.35 -5.23 5.09
C PRO A 59 -12.64 -4.32 3.91
N ILE A 60 -12.39 -3.02 4.10
CA ILE A 60 -12.56 -1.97 3.10
C ILE A 60 -11.39 -0.99 3.11
N GLY A 61 -11.23 -0.20 2.06
CA GLY A 61 -10.23 0.87 2.03
C GLY A 61 -9.64 1.11 0.65
N PHE A 62 -8.95 2.23 0.53
CA PHE A 62 -8.35 2.69 -0.73
C PHE A 62 -7.31 1.69 -1.29
N ALA A 63 -6.44 1.15 -0.43
CA ALA A 63 -5.45 0.17 -0.84
C ALA A 63 -6.10 -1.16 -1.25
N LEU A 64 -7.19 -1.58 -0.59
CA LEU A 64 -7.95 -2.75 -0.99
C LEU A 64 -8.62 -2.56 -2.36
N ASP A 65 -9.21 -1.39 -2.63
CA ASP A 65 -9.78 -1.10 -3.95
C ASP A 65 -8.70 -1.18 -5.05
N ILE A 66 -7.48 -0.67 -4.80
CA ILE A 66 -6.34 -0.83 -5.73
C ILE A 66 -5.98 -2.31 -5.91
N CYS A 67 -5.90 -3.08 -4.81
CA CYS A 67 -5.61 -4.51 -4.89
C CYS A 67 -6.65 -5.28 -5.70
N TYR A 68 -7.94 -4.95 -5.61
CA TYR A 68 -8.95 -5.57 -6.46
C TYR A 68 -8.72 -5.29 -7.95
N LYS A 69 -8.19 -4.12 -8.33
CA LYS A 69 -7.76 -3.85 -9.72
C LYS A 69 -6.56 -4.70 -10.13
N ILE A 70 -5.64 -4.95 -9.21
CA ILE A 70 -4.54 -5.90 -9.44
C ILE A 70 -5.08 -7.32 -9.63
N VAL A 71 -6.06 -7.73 -8.82
CA VAL A 71 -6.73 -9.05 -8.95
C VAL A 71 -7.38 -9.20 -10.33
N ASP A 72 -8.05 -8.15 -10.83
CA ASP A 72 -8.66 -8.15 -12.16
C ASP A 72 -7.61 -8.34 -13.27
N GLU A 73 -6.45 -7.67 -13.18
CA GLU A 73 -5.33 -7.84 -14.12
C GLU A 73 -4.73 -9.25 -14.05
N VAL A 74 -4.55 -9.80 -12.84
CA VAL A 74 -4.05 -11.18 -12.62
C VAL A 74 -5.02 -12.19 -13.23
N LYS A 75 -6.32 -12.03 -12.98
CA LYS A 75 -7.38 -12.87 -13.55
C LYS A 75 -7.32 -12.85 -15.08
N ALA A 76 -7.19 -11.66 -15.67
CA ALA A 76 -7.09 -11.50 -17.13
C ALA A 76 -5.78 -12.12 -17.68
N THR A 77 -4.65 -11.90 -17.02
CA THR A 77 -3.35 -12.47 -17.40
C THR A 77 -3.38 -14.00 -17.43
N LEU A 78 -4.02 -14.61 -16.43
CA LEU A 78 -4.13 -16.07 -16.31
C LEU A 78 -5.29 -16.68 -17.13
N LYS A 79 -6.11 -15.82 -17.76
CA LYS A 79 -7.32 -16.22 -18.52
C LYS A 79 -8.26 -17.09 -17.68
N LEU A 80 -8.49 -16.69 -16.42
CA LEU A 80 -9.37 -17.38 -15.50
C LEU A 80 -10.80 -16.82 -15.62
N ASP A 81 -11.81 -17.69 -15.62
CA ASP A 81 -13.23 -17.27 -15.56
C ASP A 81 -13.59 -16.77 -14.16
N ARG A 82 -12.95 -17.37 -13.12
CA ARG A 82 -13.17 -17.03 -11.71
C ARG A 82 -11.83 -17.03 -10.99
N LEU A 83 -11.68 -16.12 -10.02
CA LEU A 83 -10.55 -16.04 -9.10
C LEU A 83 -11.12 -15.75 -7.71
N GLU A 84 -10.91 -16.68 -6.78
CA GLU A 84 -11.29 -16.49 -5.38
C GLU A 84 -10.32 -15.54 -4.69
N VAL A 85 -10.84 -14.55 -3.96
CA VAL A 85 -10.05 -13.64 -3.13
C VAL A 85 -10.16 -14.06 -1.67
N LYS A 86 -9.04 -14.43 -1.06
CA LYS A 86 -8.92 -14.75 0.36
C LYS A 86 -8.39 -13.54 1.11
N LEU A 87 -9.17 -12.99 2.03
CA LEU A 87 -8.76 -11.86 2.86
C LEU A 87 -8.17 -12.37 4.18
N ILE A 88 -6.93 -11.97 4.49
CA ILE A 88 -6.17 -12.44 5.66
C ILE A 88 -5.75 -11.22 6.49
N PRO A 89 -6.18 -11.12 7.77
CA PRO A 89 -5.77 -10.00 8.62
C PRO A 89 -4.28 -10.09 8.95
N VAL A 90 -3.59 -8.94 8.85
CA VAL A 90 -2.16 -8.82 9.16
C VAL A 90 -1.89 -7.63 10.06
N THR A 91 -0.77 -7.68 10.78
CA THR A 91 -0.23 -6.55 11.55
C THR A 91 0.98 -5.94 10.81
N SER A 92 1.42 -4.75 11.23
CA SER A 92 2.66 -4.16 10.70
C SER A 92 3.88 -5.08 10.90
N ALA A 93 3.91 -5.84 11.98
CA ALA A 93 5.01 -6.75 12.29
C ALA A 93 4.95 -8.07 11.49
N SER A 94 3.74 -8.58 11.18
CA SER A 94 3.57 -9.89 10.52
C SER A 94 3.59 -9.84 8.99
N ARG A 95 3.26 -8.70 8.37
CA ARG A 95 3.04 -8.59 6.91
C ARG A 95 4.24 -9.02 6.06
N ILE A 96 5.47 -8.59 6.40
CA ILE A 96 6.68 -8.95 5.63
C ILE A 96 6.97 -10.45 5.70
N PRO A 97 7.00 -11.10 6.88
CA PRO A 97 7.11 -12.56 6.96
C PRO A 97 6.02 -13.32 6.18
N LEU A 98 4.77 -12.84 6.21
CA LEU A 98 3.64 -13.50 5.54
C LEU A 98 3.72 -13.36 4.00
N ILE A 99 4.25 -12.28 3.47
CA ILE A 99 4.60 -12.15 2.05
C ILE A 99 5.76 -13.11 1.70
N GLY A 100 6.81 -13.12 2.51
CA GLY A 100 8.00 -13.93 2.26
C GLY A 100 7.71 -15.43 2.19
N ASN A 101 6.85 -15.95 3.06
CA ASN A 101 6.47 -17.36 3.11
C ASN A 101 5.29 -17.74 2.19
N GLY A 102 4.66 -16.75 1.51
CA GLY A 102 3.55 -16.96 0.58
C GLY A 102 2.19 -17.23 1.22
N THR A 103 2.01 -16.93 2.51
CA THR A 103 0.71 -16.96 3.18
C THR A 103 -0.23 -15.91 2.57
N ILE A 104 0.31 -14.73 2.25
CA ILE A 104 -0.38 -13.70 1.47
C ILE A 104 0.41 -13.40 0.19
N ASP A 105 -0.28 -13.06 -0.87
CA ASP A 105 0.30 -12.73 -2.19
C ASP A 105 0.51 -11.22 -2.35
N LEU A 106 -0.42 -10.43 -1.83
CA LEU A 106 -0.36 -8.96 -1.77
C LEU A 106 -0.65 -8.49 -0.35
N GLU A 107 0.01 -7.43 0.11
CA GLU A 107 -0.42 -6.69 1.30
C GLU A 107 -1.02 -5.36 0.88
N CYS A 108 -2.30 -5.18 1.21
CA CYS A 108 -3.20 -4.16 0.71
C CYS A 108 -3.53 -3.15 1.80
N ALA A 109 -2.52 -2.40 2.25
CA ALA A 109 -2.67 -1.46 3.37
C ALA A 109 -1.64 -0.31 3.30
N SER A 110 -1.52 0.48 4.36
CA SER A 110 -0.61 1.61 4.50
C SER A 110 0.83 1.14 4.77
N THR A 111 1.51 0.62 3.76
CA THR A 111 2.90 0.17 3.91
C THR A 111 3.86 1.10 3.21
N THR A 112 4.70 1.77 4.00
CA THR A 112 5.82 2.55 3.50
C THR A 112 6.73 1.66 2.67
N ASN A 113 6.98 2.06 1.42
CA ASN A 113 8.10 1.58 0.64
C ASN A 113 9.36 2.36 1.05
N ASN A 114 10.43 1.65 1.36
CA ASN A 114 11.75 2.24 1.58
C ASN A 114 12.85 1.26 1.16
N LEU A 115 14.07 1.80 0.94
CA LEU A 115 15.21 1.03 0.43
C LEU A 115 15.60 -0.18 1.31
N GLU A 116 15.29 -0.19 2.60
CA GLU A 116 15.55 -1.33 3.46
C GLU A 116 14.54 -2.45 3.22
N ARG A 117 13.25 -2.10 3.08
CA ARG A 117 12.19 -3.06 2.81
C ARG A 117 12.29 -3.66 1.40
N GLU A 118 12.76 -2.88 0.42
CA GLU A 118 13.01 -3.36 -0.95
C GLU A 118 14.07 -4.49 -1.00
N LYS A 119 14.90 -4.64 0.02
CA LYS A 119 15.81 -5.79 0.16
C LYS A 119 15.09 -7.09 0.54
N LEU A 120 13.88 -7.01 1.08
CA LEU A 120 13.12 -8.14 1.62
C LEU A 120 11.88 -8.47 0.78
N VAL A 121 11.22 -7.46 0.22
CA VAL A 121 9.96 -7.54 -0.53
C VAL A 121 10.01 -6.61 -1.75
N ALA A 122 9.06 -6.74 -2.66
CA ALA A 122 8.83 -5.80 -3.75
C ALA A 122 7.57 -4.95 -3.47
N PHE A 123 7.46 -3.85 -4.18
CA PHE A 123 6.31 -2.93 -4.09
C PHE A 123 5.75 -2.62 -5.47
N SER A 124 4.47 -2.29 -5.53
CA SER A 124 3.87 -1.62 -6.69
C SER A 124 4.39 -0.19 -6.82
N ALA A 125 4.08 0.48 -7.91
CA ALA A 125 4.16 1.94 -7.96
C ALA A 125 3.41 2.54 -6.77
N SER A 126 3.93 3.67 -6.26
CA SER A 126 3.42 4.33 -5.06
C SER A 126 2.06 4.95 -5.29
N TYR A 127 1.16 4.77 -4.32
CA TYR A 127 -0.21 5.26 -4.41
C TYR A 127 -0.55 6.33 -3.37
N PHE A 128 0.35 6.65 -2.45
CA PHE A 128 0.22 7.71 -1.46
C PHE A 128 1.56 8.19 -0.96
N LEU A 129 1.61 9.43 -0.44
CA LEU A 129 2.75 10.00 0.26
C LEU A 129 2.28 10.50 1.62
N THR A 130 2.99 10.17 2.68
CA THR A 130 2.62 10.45 4.07
C THR A 130 3.81 10.99 4.85
N ALA A 131 3.54 11.76 5.90
CA ALA A 131 4.56 12.26 6.82
C ALA A 131 4.41 11.60 8.20
N ASN A 132 5.54 11.26 8.84
CA ASN A 132 5.55 10.71 10.18
C ASN A 132 5.42 11.82 11.21
N ARG A 133 4.32 11.83 11.96
CA ARG A 133 3.96 12.86 12.95
C ARG A 133 3.54 12.22 14.26
N PHE A 134 3.13 13.01 15.23
CA PHE A 134 2.51 12.51 16.45
C PHE A 134 1.15 13.14 16.70
N VAL A 135 0.29 12.43 17.41
CA VAL A 135 -0.92 12.96 18.03
C VAL A 135 -0.75 13.02 19.54
N ALA A 136 -1.23 14.10 20.16
CA ALA A 136 -1.29 14.29 21.61
C ALA A 136 -2.62 14.91 22.02
N LYS A 137 -2.96 14.85 23.32
CA LYS A 137 -4.11 15.61 23.83
C LYS A 137 -3.83 17.12 23.75
N THR A 138 -4.80 17.90 23.29
CA THR A 138 -4.71 19.37 23.26
C THR A 138 -4.39 19.93 24.65
N SER A 139 -4.94 19.32 25.71
CA SER A 139 -4.71 19.73 27.11
C SER A 139 -3.27 19.50 27.61
N SER A 140 -2.46 18.68 26.91
CA SER A 140 -1.06 18.42 27.30
C SER A 140 -0.13 19.59 26.98
N GLY A 141 -0.53 20.46 26.04
CA GLY A 141 0.29 21.58 25.56
C GLY A 141 1.47 21.15 24.66
N ILE A 142 1.62 19.85 24.36
CA ILE A 142 2.69 19.32 23.50
C ILE A 142 2.45 19.74 22.05
N LYS A 143 3.44 20.36 21.41
CA LYS A 143 3.37 20.86 20.03
C LYS A 143 4.54 20.43 19.16
N THR A 144 5.72 20.24 19.76
CA THR A 144 6.97 19.92 19.07
C THR A 144 7.52 18.56 19.52
N ILE A 145 8.43 17.99 18.74
CA ILE A 145 9.14 16.75 19.11
C ILE A 145 9.95 16.96 20.40
N ASP A 146 10.51 18.14 20.60
CA ASP A 146 11.30 18.43 21.82
C ASP A 146 10.42 18.49 23.09
N ASP A 147 9.13 18.80 22.97
CA ASP A 147 8.18 18.73 24.10
C ASP A 147 7.95 17.29 24.60
N LEU A 148 8.34 16.28 23.81
CA LEU A 148 8.25 14.85 24.19
C LEU A 148 9.38 14.40 25.11
N LYS A 149 10.34 15.27 25.42
CA LYS A 149 11.47 14.95 26.28
C LYS A 149 11.04 14.40 27.65
N GLY A 150 11.57 13.23 28.00
CA GLY A 150 11.25 12.52 29.24
C GLY A 150 9.86 11.92 29.34
N LYS A 151 9.05 11.96 28.27
CA LYS A 151 7.66 11.50 28.25
C LYS A 151 7.52 10.06 27.77
N ALA A 152 6.37 9.44 28.09
CA ALA A 152 5.98 8.17 27.50
C ALA A 152 5.37 8.42 26.13
N VAL A 153 5.95 7.83 25.07
CA VAL A 153 5.53 8.00 23.69
C VAL A 153 5.29 6.64 23.05
N ALA A 154 4.14 6.45 22.43
CA ALA A 154 3.77 5.20 21.80
C ALA A 154 4.06 5.22 20.28
N SER A 155 4.35 4.06 19.69
CA SER A 155 4.30 3.81 18.25
C SER A 155 4.02 2.34 17.97
N THR A 156 3.64 2.00 16.73
CA THR A 156 3.26 0.63 16.36
C THR A 156 4.47 -0.21 15.97
N ALA A 157 4.56 -1.43 16.51
CA ALA A 157 5.63 -2.37 16.19
C ALA A 157 5.71 -2.69 14.68
N GLY A 158 6.92 -2.77 14.13
CA GLY A 158 7.17 -3.12 12.72
C GLY A 158 6.91 -2.00 11.71
N THR A 159 6.74 -0.75 12.19
CA THR A 159 6.58 0.44 11.34
C THR A 159 7.89 1.20 11.16
N SER A 160 8.02 1.99 10.08
CA SER A 160 9.07 3.01 9.93
C SER A 160 8.96 4.06 11.02
N ASN A 161 7.73 4.43 11.41
CA ASN A 161 7.46 5.39 12.47
C ASN A 161 8.12 5.03 13.81
N MET A 162 8.04 3.75 14.22
CA MET A 162 8.72 3.25 15.42
C MET A 162 10.24 3.39 15.30
N LYS A 163 10.81 3.05 14.14
CA LYS A 163 12.25 3.18 13.89
C LYS A 163 12.67 4.65 13.99
N GLU A 164 12.00 5.54 13.29
CA GLU A 164 12.31 6.97 13.27
C GLU A 164 12.11 7.63 14.64
N LEU A 165 11.10 7.21 15.42
CA LEU A 165 10.92 7.63 16.81
C LEU A 165 12.12 7.24 17.66
N ILE A 166 12.61 6.00 17.55
CA ILE A 166 13.80 5.53 18.30
C ILE A 166 15.04 6.33 17.89
N GLU A 167 15.27 6.51 16.59
CA GLU A 167 16.40 7.26 16.05
C GLU A 167 16.38 8.74 16.51
N THR A 168 15.20 9.37 16.49
CA THR A 168 15.01 10.75 16.95
C THR A 168 15.23 10.86 18.47
N ASN A 169 14.70 9.90 19.25
CA ASN A 169 14.91 9.85 20.69
C ASN A 169 16.42 9.82 21.06
N ILE A 170 17.19 9.01 20.33
CA ILE A 170 18.63 8.88 20.55
C ILE A 170 19.36 10.13 20.05
N SER A 171 19.14 10.56 18.81
CA SER A 171 19.90 11.63 18.18
C SER A 171 19.68 12.99 18.82
N ARG A 172 18.46 13.26 19.33
CA ARG A 172 18.13 14.50 20.05
C ARG A 172 18.26 14.38 21.57
N ASN A 173 18.69 13.21 22.10
CA ASN A 173 18.82 12.93 23.53
C ASN A 173 17.56 13.29 24.33
N LEU A 174 16.42 12.83 23.88
CA LEU A 174 15.12 13.20 24.45
C LEU A 174 14.74 12.37 25.69
N GLY A 175 15.34 11.19 25.90
CA GLY A 175 15.06 10.34 27.06
C GLY A 175 13.59 9.89 27.15
N MET A 176 12.90 9.72 26.00
CA MET A 176 11.53 9.24 25.95
C MET A 176 11.44 7.77 26.39
N THR A 177 10.37 7.41 27.10
CA THR A 177 9.97 6.01 27.33
C THR A 177 9.08 5.57 26.16
N ILE A 178 9.60 4.67 25.32
CA ILE A 178 8.87 4.22 24.12
C ILE A 178 7.97 3.04 24.47
N LEU A 179 6.68 3.19 24.22
CA LEU A 179 5.64 2.16 24.37
C LEU A 179 5.28 1.58 22.99
N THR A 180 5.18 0.26 22.94
CA THR A 180 4.83 -0.45 21.69
C THR A 180 3.36 -0.80 21.65
N SER A 181 2.69 -0.53 20.52
CA SER A 181 1.34 -1.01 20.21
C SER A 181 1.37 -2.01 19.05
N LYS A 182 0.34 -2.87 18.95
CA LYS A 182 0.19 -3.83 17.84
C LYS A 182 -0.35 -3.17 16.57
N ASP A 183 -1.19 -2.13 16.73
CA ASP A 183 -1.87 -1.43 15.65
C ASP A 183 -2.18 0.03 16.01
N THR A 184 -2.80 0.76 15.07
CA THR A 184 -3.12 2.19 15.24
C THR A 184 -4.15 2.43 16.33
N ALA A 185 -5.14 1.55 16.47
CA ALA A 185 -6.20 1.71 17.49
C ALA A 185 -5.63 1.57 18.91
N GLU A 186 -4.78 0.54 19.13
CA GLU A 186 -4.12 0.38 20.42
C GLU A 186 -3.15 1.52 20.73
N GLY A 187 -2.38 1.99 19.73
CA GLY A 187 -1.48 3.13 19.90
C GLY A 187 -2.21 4.40 20.33
N PHE A 188 -3.33 4.70 19.68
CA PHE A 188 -4.15 5.85 20.05
C PHE A 188 -4.84 5.67 21.41
N LEU A 189 -5.27 4.47 21.75
CA LEU A 189 -5.85 4.16 23.07
C LEU A 189 -4.87 4.43 24.22
N LEU A 190 -3.57 4.24 24.03
CA LEU A 190 -2.57 4.60 25.03
C LEU A 190 -2.59 6.11 25.34
N VAL A 191 -2.84 6.95 24.32
CA VAL A 191 -2.99 8.40 24.49
C VAL A 191 -4.36 8.74 25.13
N GLU A 192 -5.43 8.12 24.67
CA GLU A 192 -6.78 8.35 25.24
C GLU A 192 -6.82 8.06 26.75
N THR A 193 -6.17 6.96 27.16
CA THR A 193 -6.13 6.54 28.58
C THR A 193 -5.05 7.23 29.41
N GLY A 194 -4.21 8.08 28.79
CA GLY A 194 -3.13 8.80 29.47
C GLY A 194 -1.94 7.91 29.87
N ARG A 195 -1.80 6.72 29.26
CA ARG A 195 -0.64 5.84 29.42
C ARG A 195 0.55 6.30 28.56
N ALA A 196 0.28 6.96 27.44
CA ALA A 196 1.25 7.69 26.64
C ALA A 196 0.84 9.16 26.51
N GLU A 197 1.83 10.04 26.45
CA GLU A 197 1.58 11.46 26.19
C GLU A 197 1.35 11.75 24.69
N ALA A 198 1.95 10.93 23.81
CA ALA A 198 1.80 11.03 22.37
C ALA A 198 1.85 9.64 21.71
N TYR A 199 1.28 9.56 20.50
CA TYR A 199 1.38 8.41 19.62
C TYR A 199 1.94 8.85 18.26
N VAL A 200 3.04 8.24 17.84
CA VAL A 200 3.78 8.54 16.60
C VAL A 200 3.34 7.57 15.50
N MET A 201 2.86 8.13 14.37
CA MET A 201 2.34 7.41 13.22
C MET A 201 2.22 8.37 12.02
N ASP A 202 1.90 7.82 10.86
CA ASP A 202 1.62 8.58 9.65
C ASP A 202 0.46 9.55 9.82
N ASP A 203 0.62 10.77 9.37
CA ASP A 203 -0.31 11.89 9.54
C ASP A 203 -1.74 11.57 9.10
N ILE A 204 -1.89 10.91 7.96
CA ILE A 204 -3.20 10.51 7.43
C ILE A 204 -3.88 9.44 8.30
N LEU A 205 -3.11 8.51 8.89
CA LEU A 205 -3.64 7.50 9.83
C LEU A 205 -4.03 8.16 11.15
N LEU A 206 -3.23 9.12 11.63
CA LEU A 206 -3.56 9.95 12.79
C LEU A 206 -4.83 10.75 12.55
N ALA A 207 -4.99 11.37 11.38
CA ALA A 207 -6.21 12.09 11.02
C ALA A 207 -7.45 11.16 11.06
N GLY A 208 -7.31 9.94 10.53
CA GLY A 208 -8.39 8.94 10.52
C GLY A 208 -8.81 8.51 11.93
N ILE A 209 -7.84 8.17 12.80
CA ILE A 209 -8.17 7.71 14.15
C ILE A 209 -8.70 8.84 15.03
N VAL A 210 -8.17 10.05 14.91
CA VAL A 210 -8.68 11.23 15.61
C VAL A 210 -10.12 11.54 15.17
N ALA A 211 -10.40 11.57 13.86
CA ALA A 211 -11.74 11.80 13.34
C ALA A 211 -12.75 10.72 13.79
N SER A 212 -12.27 9.50 14.01
CA SER A 212 -13.08 8.37 14.51
C SER A 212 -13.32 8.41 16.01
N SER A 213 -12.57 9.21 16.77
CA SER A 213 -12.68 9.31 18.23
C SER A 213 -13.99 9.92 18.70
N LYS A 214 -14.32 9.79 19.98
CA LYS A 214 -15.52 10.40 20.56
C LYS A 214 -15.44 11.94 20.63
N THR A 215 -14.24 12.48 20.75
CA THR A 215 -13.96 13.91 20.92
C THR A 215 -12.76 14.34 20.08
N PRO A 216 -12.91 14.46 18.74
CA PRO A 216 -11.79 14.80 17.85
C PRO A 216 -11.07 16.09 18.23
N SER A 217 -11.80 17.11 18.72
CA SER A 217 -11.25 18.40 19.16
C SER A 217 -10.34 18.32 20.39
N ALA A 218 -10.35 17.19 21.13
CA ALA A 218 -9.48 16.98 22.27
C ALA A 218 -8.04 16.58 21.89
N TYR A 219 -7.77 16.39 20.60
CA TYR A 219 -6.48 15.95 20.10
C TYR A 219 -5.90 16.93 19.08
N VAL A 220 -4.58 16.97 19.02
CA VAL A 220 -3.82 17.74 18.04
C VAL A 220 -2.77 16.84 17.40
N ILE A 221 -2.64 16.94 16.08
CA ILE A 221 -1.58 16.31 15.31
C ILE A 221 -0.46 17.35 15.15
N SER A 222 0.80 16.95 15.37
CA SER A 222 1.95 17.86 15.25
C SER A 222 2.08 18.38 13.80
N THR A 223 2.63 19.57 13.67
CA THR A 223 3.08 20.10 12.38
C THR A 223 4.51 19.70 12.07
N GLU A 224 5.31 19.38 13.10
CA GLU A 224 6.68 18.89 12.97
C GLU A 224 6.66 17.41 12.57
N GLU A 225 7.57 17.03 11.69
CA GLU A 225 7.72 15.68 11.13
C GLU A 225 8.99 15.02 11.67
N PHE A 226 8.91 13.70 11.92
CA PHE A 226 10.08 12.92 12.37
C PHE A 226 11.08 12.65 11.25
N ALA A 227 10.60 12.59 10.00
CA ALA A 227 11.42 12.32 8.81
C ALA A 227 10.77 12.98 7.58
N VAL A 228 11.46 12.91 6.44
CA VAL A 228 10.89 13.30 5.14
C VAL A 228 9.69 12.41 4.78
N PRO A 229 8.69 12.92 4.03
CA PRO A 229 7.55 12.12 3.61
C PRO A 229 7.95 10.83 2.89
N GLU A 230 7.24 9.74 3.18
CA GLU A 230 7.50 8.41 2.69
C GLU A 230 6.38 7.92 1.74
N PRO A 231 6.71 7.18 0.65
CA PRO A 231 5.72 6.62 -0.26
C PRO A 231 5.10 5.33 0.29
N TYR A 232 3.79 5.12 0.04
CA TYR A 232 3.12 3.84 0.24
C TYR A 232 3.03 3.05 -1.07
N GLY A 233 3.31 1.74 -1.00
CA GLY A 233 3.14 0.79 -2.10
C GLY A 233 2.38 -0.47 -1.65
N ILE A 234 1.71 -1.14 -2.59
CA ILE A 234 1.20 -2.49 -2.38
C ILE A 234 2.40 -3.44 -2.36
N MET A 235 2.53 -4.21 -1.27
CA MET A 235 3.69 -5.08 -1.08
C MET A 235 3.42 -6.48 -1.64
N LEU A 236 4.44 -7.06 -2.27
CA LEU A 236 4.42 -8.39 -2.86
C LEU A 236 5.78 -9.08 -2.71
N ARG A 237 5.87 -10.36 -3.09
CA ARG A 237 7.12 -11.11 -3.01
C ARG A 237 8.20 -10.49 -3.93
N ARG A 238 9.43 -10.39 -3.43
CA ARG A 238 10.55 -9.78 -4.13
C ARG A 238 11.00 -10.56 -5.37
N ASP A 239 11.25 -11.84 -5.22
CA ASP A 239 11.87 -12.66 -6.27
C ASP A 239 10.79 -13.35 -7.14
N ASP A 240 9.81 -12.55 -7.61
CA ASP A 240 8.70 -12.99 -8.44
C ASP A 240 8.43 -11.99 -9.58
N PRO A 241 9.32 -11.93 -10.58
CA PRO A 241 9.25 -10.92 -11.63
C PRO A 241 7.99 -11.03 -12.50
N ALA A 242 7.45 -12.23 -12.70
CA ALA A 242 6.23 -12.42 -13.49
C ALA A 242 5.00 -11.84 -12.77
N PHE A 243 4.88 -12.07 -11.46
CA PHE A 243 3.81 -11.49 -10.66
C PHE A 243 3.97 -9.97 -10.52
N LYS A 244 5.22 -9.49 -10.26
CA LYS A 244 5.53 -8.05 -10.23
C LYS A 244 5.11 -7.36 -11.53
N ALA A 245 5.41 -7.95 -12.69
CA ALA A 245 5.01 -7.38 -13.97
C ALA A 245 3.48 -7.29 -14.13
N ALA A 246 2.70 -8.23 -13.59
CA ALA A 246 1.24 -8.15 -13.59
C ALA A 246 0.74 -7.02 -12.68
N VAL A 247 1.32 -6.86 -11.49
CA VAL A 247 1.03 -5.76 -10.56
C VAL A 247 1.35 -4.41 -11.19
N ASP A 248 2.51 -4.30 -11.84
CA ASP A 248 2.94 -3.05 -12.50
C ASP A 248 2.03 -2.68 -13.67
N ARG A 249 1.60 -3.66 -14.48
CA ARG A 249 0.62 -3.39 -15.54
C ARG A 249 -0.71 -2.88 -14.99
N ALA A 250 -1.19 -3.45 -13.88
CA ALA A 250 -2.43 -3.00 -13.24
C ALA A 250 -2.32 -1.54 -12.78
N THR A 251 -1.26 -1.20 -12.06
CA THR A 251 -1.04 0.15 -11.53
C THR A 251 -0.74 1.16 -12.64
N ALA A 252 0.03 0.79 -13.67
CA ALA A 252 0.30 1.65 -14.83
C ALA A 252 -0.95 1.98 -15.65
N LYS A 253 -1.95 1.09 -15.67
CA LYS A 253 -3.26 1.36 -16.29
C LYS A 253 -4.14 2.22 -15.40
N LEU A 254 -4.19 1.90 -14.09
CA LEU A 254 -5.10 2.52 -13.14
C LEU A 254 -4.69 3.97 -12.80
N TYR A 255 -3.43 4.21 -12.45
CA TYR A 255 -3.01 5.48 -11.85
C TYR A 255 -3.22 6.71 -12.74
N PRO A 256 -2.88 6.70 -14.05
CA PRO A 256 -3.16 7.84 -14.91
C PRO A 256 -4.61 7.92 -15.40
N SER A 257 -5.48 6.98 -14.99
CA SER A 257 -6.85 6.90 -15.48
C SER A 257 -7.84 7.77 -14.67
N PRO A 258 -8.99 8.16 -15.26
CA PRO A 258 -10.07 8.82 -14.51
C PRO A 258 -10.61 7.98 -13.34
N GLU A 259 -10.48 6.65 -13.41
CA GLU A 259 -10.91 5.75 -12.34
C GLU A 259 -10.12 5.98 -11.06
N MET A 260 -8.81 6.23 -11.15
CA MET A 260 -7.98 6.56 -9.98
C MET A 260 -8.43 7.86 -9.31
N ALA A 261 -8.78 8.88 -10.09
CA ALA A 261 -9.33 10.10 -9.55
C ALA A 261 -10.66 9.85 -8.81
N THR A 262 -11.52 8.99 -9.35
CA THR A 262 -12.78 8.58 -8.70
C THR A 262 -12.53 7.81 -7.41
N LEU A 263 -11.59 6.86 -7.40
CA LEU A 263 -11.20 6.12 -6.19
C LEU A 263 -10.61 7.06 -5.13
N TYR A 264 -9.74 7.98 -5.53
CA TYR A 264 -9.19 8.97 -4.61
C TYR A 264 -10.31 9.84 -4.00
N ALA A 265 -11.22 10.35 -4.82
CA ALA A 265 -12.34 11.16 -4.35
C ALA A 265 -13.25 10.39 -3.38
N LYS A 266 -13.51 9.11 -3.65
CA LYS A 266 -14.28 8.23 -2.75
C LYS A 266 -13.69 8.19 -1.34
N TRP A 267 -12.37 8.07 -1.21
CA TRP A 267 -11.73 7.79 0.08
C TRP A 267 -11.19 9.03 0.80
N PHE A 268 -10.94 10.13 0.08
CA PHE A 268 -10.26 11.30 0.66
C PHE A 268 -11.08 12.60 0.63
N THR A 269 -12.08 12.70 -0.26
CA THR A 269 -12.89 13.92 -0.38
C THR A 269 -14.40 13.68 -0.28
N SER A 270 -14.80 12.44 0.00
CA SER A 270 -16.20 12.06 0.24
C SER A 270 -16.37 11.45 1.63
N PRO A 271 -17.59 11.43 2.18
CA PRO A 271 -17.88 10.70 3.43
C PRO A 271 -17.64 9.19 3.26
N ILE A 272 -16.84 8.59 4.14
CA ILE A 272 -16.53 7.15 4.13
C ILE A 272 -17.16 6.43 5.32
N PRO A 273 -17.52 5.13 5.17
CA PRO A 273 -18.00 4.32 6.29
C PRO A 273 -16.90 4.12 7.36
N PRO A 274 -17.29 3.75 8.62
CA PRO A 274 -18.68 3.59 9.05
C PRO A 274 -19.33 4.91 9.48
N LYS A 275 -18.57 5.93 9.85
CA LYS A 275 -19.04 7.15 10.52
C LYS A 275 -19.28 8.34 9.58
N GLY A 276 -19.16 8.15 8.26
CA GLY A 276 -19.31 9.25 7.30
C GLY A 276 -18.19 10.29 7.40
N ILE A 277 -17.00 9.88 7.81
CA ILE A 277 -15.83 10.77 7.93
C ILE A 277 -15.42 11.23 6.53
N ASN A 278 -15.25 12.54 6.35
CA ASN A 278 -14.63 13.12 5.17
C ASN A 278 -13.30 13.76 5.58
N PHE A 279 -12.21 13.27 5.01
CA PHE A 279 -10.88 13.82 5.29
C PHE A 279 -10.68 15.23 4.71
N ASN A 280 -11.51 15.63 3.73
CA ASN A 280 -11.33 16.87 2.97
C ASN A 280 -9.89 17.05 2.49
N PHE A 281 -9.29 15.97 2.04
CA PHE A 281 -7.89 15.89 1.64
C PHE A 281 -7.79 15.78 0.10
N PRO A 282 -7.80 16.91 -0.62
CA PRO A 282 -7.70 16.90 -2.08
C PRO A 282 -6.34 16.36 -2.53
N MET A 283 -6.33 15.76 -3.72
CA MET A 283 -5.10 15.22 -4.31
C MET A 283 -4.07 16.33 -4.51
N THR A 284 -2.92 16.22 -3.87
CA THR A 284 -1.83 17.20 -3.97
C THR A 284 -1.18 17.15 -5.36
N SER A 285 -0.47 18.23 -5.75
CA SER A 285 0.26 18.26 -7.02
C SER A 285 1.35 17.18 -7.10
N VAL A 286 1.95 16.79 -5.98
CA VAL A 286 2.93 15.71 -5.90
C VAL A 286 2.25 14.38 -6.20
N MET A 287 1.07 14.10 -5.60
CA MET A 287 0.29 12.90 -5.89
C MET A 287 -0.19 12.84 -7.34
N GLN A 288 -0.61 13.99 -7.90
CA GLN A 288 -0.98 14.05 -9.33
C GLN A 288 0.18 13.67 -10.25
N LYS A 289 1.39 14.15 -9.95
CA LYS A 289 2.62 13.78 -10.68
C LYS A 289 2.94 12.30 -10.51
N ALA A 290 2.85 11.76 -9.28
CA ALA A 290 3.10 10.34 -9.00
C ALA A 290 2.15 9.42 -9.76
N PHE A 291 0.87 9.81 -9.92
CA PHE A 291 -0.08 9.05 -10.73
C PHE A 291 0.10 9.21 -12.23
N ALA A 292 0.54 10.39 -12.70
CA ALA A 292 0.86 10.59 -14.11
C ALA A 292 2.13 9.84 -14.56
N HIS A 293 3.07 9.65 -13.63
CA HIS A 293 4.35 8.97 -13.86
C HIS A 293 4.59 7.93 -12.74
N PRO A 294 3.89 6.77 -12.78
CA PRO A 294 3.98 5.75 -11.75
C PRO A 294 5.43 5.30 -11.51
N ASN A 295 5.84 5.28 -10.23
CA ASN A 295 7.19 4.99 -9.79
C ASN A 295 7.11 4.14 -8.50
N ASP A 296 7.94 3.11 -8.41
CA ASP A 296 8.00 2.17 -7.28
C ASP A 296 9.26 2.33 -6.42
N SER A 297 9.98 3.43 -6.53
CA SER A 297 11.16 3.70 -5.73
C SER A 297 10.82 3.93 -4.26
N GLY A 298 11.55 3.27 -3.37
CA GLY A 298 11.53 3.55 -1.93
C GLY A 298 12.42 4.71 -1.50
N ASP A 299 13.04 5.43 -2.44
CA ASP A 299 13.77 6.66 -2.14
C ASP A 299 12.79 7.86 -2.17
N PRO A 300 12.58 8.55 -1.02
CA PRO A 300 11.69 9.73 -0.97
C PRO A 300 12.06 10.84 -1.97
N LYS A 301 13.32 10.90 -2.39
CA LYS A 301 13.79 11.89 -3.39
C LYS A 301 13.26 11.65 -4.80
N ALA A 302 12.64 10.51 -5.04
CA ALA A 302 12.03 10.17 -6.33
C ALA A 302 10.65 10.84 -6.55
N TYR A 303 10.12 11.58 -5.56
CA TYR A 303 8.76 12.18 -5.57
C TYR A 303 8.74 13.70 -5.46
#